data_0330652751d2e9f60d5a6236a57fbe20
#
_entry.id   0330652751d2e9f60d5a6236a57fbe20
#
_cell.length_a   1.000
_cell.length_b   1.000
_cell.length_c   1.000
_cell.angle_alpha   90.00
_cell.angle_beta   90.00
_cell.angle_gamma   90.00
#
_symmetry.space_group_name_H-M   'P 1'
#
loop_
_entity.id
_entity.type
_entity.pdbx_description
1 polymer ?
#
loop_
_entity_poly.entity_id
_entity_poly.type
_entity_poly.pdbx_seq_one_letter_code
_entity_poly.pdbx_strand_id
1 'polypeptide(L)'
;MVNSAGSTMRAAVFYGQRDIRIEDVPVPTPADDQALLRVLRSGLCGTDVSEWTSGPIMIPLEHEHPHSHHKGPMIPGHEIVAEVVTAPDGSGLEPGMIVASGAQIFCNECRNCRQGRINVCERLYTLGLQVDGGHAEFVVSPVANLVPVPDGLAVDAAGLAQPLAVGLHAARRAGAVAGDRVLVTGAGAIGSFVVAGLRHIIPDLHITVSDIDDVKLERARRIGADEVLNTRTGGEPEAEGFDVVIEASGAPGLLIACFGYCRTGGRVLAVGMSAKPLEFDPHAIVLREITLETTNALVTPVDIPDALEILASGNVASEMLDSVRSLDAVPSALDELAAGTVQGKILIDPSR
;
A
#
# COMPACT_ATOMS: atom_id res chain seq x y z
N MET A 1 13.87 -2.25 -28.83
CA MET A 1 13.81 -3.66 -29.25
C MET A 1 14.46 -4.48 -28.14
N VAL A 2 13.67 -4.89 -27.12
CA VAL A 2 14.10 -5.82 -26.07
C VAL A 2 13.45 -7.16 -26.44
N ASN A 3 14.01 -7.88 -27.36
CA ASN A 3 13.54 -9.21 -27.72
C ASN A 3 14.69 -10.03 -28.29
N SER A 4 15.63 -10.43 -27.40
CA SER A 4 16.50 -11.58 -27.68
C SER A 4 16.44 -12.50 -26.44
N ALA A 5 16.00 -13.71 -26.64
CA ALA A 5 16.14 -14.76 -25.65
C ALA A 5 17.59 -14.74 -25.12
N GLY A 6 17.78 -14.42 -23.81
CA GLY A 6 19.08 -14.31 -23.19
C GLY A 6 19.49 -12.91 -22.70
N SER A 7 18.61 -11.88 -22.77
CA SER A 7 18.91 -10.58 -22.13
C SER A 7 18.74 -10.69 -20.61
N THR A 8 19.66 -10.07 -19.86
CA THR A 8 19.60 -9.94 -18.41
C THR A 8 19.13 -8.55 -18.01
N MET A 9 18.64 -8.42 -16.79
CA MET A 9 18.26 -7.18 -16.12
C MET A 9 18.83 -7.14 -14.71
N ARG A 10 19.04 -5.95 -14.16
CA ARG A 10 19.38 -5.80 -12.76
C ARG A 10 18.15 -5.95 -11.89
N ALA A 11 18.30 -6.65 -10.77
CA ALA A 11 17.22 -6.86 -9.80
C ALA A 11 17.76 -6.94 -8.37
N ALA A 12 16.94 -6.50 -7.39
CA ALA A 12 17.17 -6.75 -5.98
C ALA A 12 16.50 -8.09 -5.62
N VAL A 13 17.29 -9.13 -5.36
CA VAL A 13 16.81 -10.49 -5.10
C VAL A 13 16.88 -10.79 -3.61
N PHE A 14 15.75 -11.15 -3.02
CA PHE A 14 15.63 -11.53 -1.61
C PHE A 14 15.98 -13.01 -1.42
N TYR A 15 16.93 -13.29 -0.55
CA TYR A 15 17.40 -14.64 -0.16
C TYR A 15 17.04 -15.02 1.27
N GLY A 16 16.54 -14.05 2.07
CA GLY A 16 16.18 -14.26 3.46
C GLY A 16 16.33 -12.98 4.29
N GLN A 17 16.18 -13.13 5.60
CA GLN A 17 16.31 -12.03 6.54
C GLN A 17 17.65 -11.28 6.35
N ARG A 18 17.58 -9.97 6.07
CA ARG A 18 18.73 -9.09 5.82
C ARG A 18 19.66 -9.56 4.69
N ASP A 19 19.15 -10.33 3.74
CA ASP A 19 19.90 -10.80 2.58
C ASP A 19 19.12 -10.46 1.29
N ILE A 20 19.33 -9.24 0.81
CA ILE A 20 18.91 -8.79 -0.53
C ILE A 20 20.18 -8.47 -1.31
N ARG A 21 20.31 -9.05 -2.51
CA ARG A 21 21.47 -8.91 -3.38
C ARG A 21 21.05 -8.27 -4.70
N ILE A 22 21.89 -7.38 -5.21
CA ILE A 22 21.69 -6.80 -6.55
C ILE A 22 22.40 -7.71 -7.53
N GLU A 23 21.64 -8.31 -8.43
CA GLU A 23 22.12 -9.34 -9.35
C GLU A 23 21.60 -9.11 -10.77
N ASP A 24 22.32 -9.66 -11.74
CA ASP A 24 21.84 -9.78 -13.11
C ASP A 24 21.03 -11.08 -13.25
N VAL A 25 19.75 -10.93 -13.53
CA VAL A 25 18.81 -12.03 -13.72
C VAL A 25 18.19 -12.00 -15.11
N PRO A 26 17.65 -13.11 -15.65
CA PRO A 26 16.97 -13.08 -16.94
C PRO A 26 15.79 -12.10 -16.96
N VAL A 27 15.60 -11.37 -18.05
CA VAL A 27 14.38 -10.58 -18.29
C VAL A 27 13.19 -11.54 -18.36
N PRO A 28 12.09 -11.30 -17.60
CA PRO A 28 10.95 -12.19 -17.57
C PRO A 28 10.20 -12.21 -18.91
N THR A 29 9.61 -13.36 -19.23
CA THR A 29 8.77 -13.52 -20.42
C THR A 29 7.30 -13.46 -20.00
N PRO A 30 6.48 -12.55 -20.58
CA PRO A 30 5.06 -12.46 -20.23
C PRO A 30 4.28 -13.69 -20.74
N ALA A 31 3.28 -14.12 -19.96
CA ALA A 31 2.25 -15.05 -20.41
C ALA A 31 1.22 -14.34 -21.32
N ASP A 32 0.27 -15.09 -21.88
CA ASP A 32 -0.71 -14.59 -22.85
C ASP A 32 -1.63 -13.46 -22.31
N ASP A 33 -1.82 -13.38 -21.00
CA ASP A 33 -2.64 -12.38 -20.34
C ASP A 33 -1.81 -11.28 -19.62
N GLN A 34 -0.50 -11.30 -19.81
CA GLN A 34 0.45 -10.42 -19.13
C GLN A 34 1.11 -9.43 -20.08
N ALA A 35 1.41 -8.25 -19.56
CA ALA A 35 2.29 -7.28 -20.17
C ALA A 35 3.72 -7.39 -19.61
N LEU A 36 4.72 -7.17 -20.45
CA LEU A 36 6.09 -6.88 -20.04
C LEU A 36 6.21 -5.37 -19.83
N LEU A 37 6.69 -4.99 -18.67
CA LEU A 37 6.77 -3.62 -18.20
C LEU A 37 8.23 -3.26 -17.90
N ARG A 38 8.65 -2.06 -18.27
CA ARG A 38 9.89 -1.44 -17.80
C ARG A 38 9.57 -0.61 -16.56
N VAL A 39 10.10 -0.99 -15.41
CA VAL A 39 9.83 -0.31 -14.14
C VAL A 39 10.45 1.08 -14.14
N LEU A 40 9.64 2.10 -13.89
CA LEU A 40 10.08 3.48 -13.72
C LEU A 40 10.26 3.84 -12.26
N ARG A 41 9.34 3.36 -11.40
CA ARG A 41 9.43 3.49 -9.93
C ARG A 41 8.84 2.26 -9.26
N SER A 42 9.51 1.86 -8.17
CA SER A 42 9.01 0.82 -7.26
C SER A 42 9.09 1.32 -5.83
N GLY A 43 7.95 1.47 -5.15
CA GLY A 43 7.88 1.97 -3.77
C GLY A 43 8.32 0.93 -2.75
N LEU A 44 9.00 1.38 -1.68
CA LEU A 44 9.28 0.56 -0.50
C LEU A 44 8.13 0.66 0.50
N CYS A 45 7.68 -0.49 0.99
CA CYS A 45 6.56 -0.65 1.90
C CYS A 45 6.99 -1.18 3.28
N GLY A 46 6.15 -0.98 4.30
CA GLY A 46 6.32 -1.64 5.60
C GLY A 46 6.35 -3.17 5.52
N THR A 47 5.69 -3.75 4.52
CA THR A 47 5.73 -5.20 4.26
C THR A 47 7.13 -5.65 3.82
N ASP A 48 7.81 -4.87 2.95
CA ASP A 48 9.19 -5.16 2.55
C ASP A 48 10.14 -5.04 3.76
N VAL A 49 9.90 -4.07 4.66
CA VAL A 49 10.63 -3.94 5.92
C VAL A 49 10.42 -5.16 6.81
N SER A 50 9.20 -5.70 6.88
CA SER A 50 8.91 -6.90 7.67
C SER A 50 9.62 -8.13 7.12
N GLU A 51 9.62 -8.32 5.80
CA GLU A 51 10.40 -9.38 5.13
C GLU A 51 11.91 -9.20 5.38
N TRP A 52 12.43 -7.98 5.26
CA TRP A 52 13.83 -7.64 5.51
C TRP A 52 14.27 -7.95 6.94
N THR A 53 13.45 -7.57 7.94
CA THR A 53 13.84 -7.67 9.36
C THR A 53 13.51 -9.00 9.99
N SER A 54 12.50 -9.71 9.51
CA SER A 54 11.93 -10.89 10.17
C SER A 54 11.52 -12.01 9.21
N GLY A 55 11.72 -11.80 7.89
CA GLY A 55 11.31 -12.77 6.87
C GLY A 55 12.17 -14.03 6.79
N PRO A 56 11.70 -15.03 6.01
CA PRO A 56 10.53 -14.95 5.15
C PRO A 56 9.21 -15.04 5.92
N ILE A 57 8.25 -14.15 5.60
CA ILE A 57 6.90 -14.12 6.18
C ILE A 57 5.87 -14.47 5.11
N MET A 58 5.81 -13.68 4.02
CA MET A 58 4.92 -13.86 2.88
C MET A 58 5.66 -14.43 1.66
N ILE A 59 6.96 -14.17 1.54
CA ILE A 59 7.81 -14.64 0.44
C ILE A 59 7.99 -16.15 0.55
N PRO A 60 7.61 -16.95 -0.48
CA PRO A 60 7.62 -18.40 -0.44
C PRO A 60 9.03 -18.98 -0.70
N LEU A 61 9.97 -18.66 0.20
CA LEU A 61 11.36 -19.04 0.04
C LEU A 61 11.60 -20.55 0.19
N GLU A 62 10.95 -21.18 1.18
CA GLU A 62 11.15 -22.58 1.54
C GLU A 62 10.08 -23.52 0.98
N HIS A 63 8.86 -23.04 0.83
CA HIS A 63 7.70 -23.80 0.39
C HIS A 63 7.07 -23.18 -0.85
N GLU A 64 6.62 -24.03 -1.79
CA GLU A 64 5.92 -23.54 -2.98
C GLU A 64 4.59 -22.88 -2.59
N HIS A 65 4.35 -21.68 -3.11
CA HIS A 65 3.08 -20.99 -2.90
C HIS A 65 1.97 -21.66 -3.72
N PRO A 66 0.80 -21.96 -3.12
CA PRO A 66 -0.23 -22.81 -3.74
C PRO A 66 -0.86 -22.23 -5.02
N HIS A 67 -0.73 -20.93 -5.27
CA HIS A 67 -1.39 -20.27 -6.40
C HIS A 67 -0.41 -19.61 -7.38
N SER A 68 0.70 -19.03 -6.90
CA SER A 68 1.74 -18.49 -7.78
C SER A 68 2.73 -19.55 -8.26
N HIS A 69 2.79 -20.71 -7.57
CA HIS A 69 3.77 -21.78 -7.79
C HIS A 69 5.24 -21.33 -7.64
N HIS A 70 5.45 -20.12 -7.11
CA HIS A 70 6.81 -19.65 -6.82
C HIS A 70 7.38 -20.39 -5.61
N LYS A 71 8.68 -20.65 -5.66
CA LYS A 71 9.50 -21.16 -4.56
C LYS A 71 10.94 -20.72 -4.75
N GLY A 72 11.55 -20.20 -3.71
CA GLY A 72 12.96 -19.80 -3.71
C GLY A 72 13.19 -18.31 -3.64
N PRO A 73 14.41 -17.84 -3.95
CA PRO A 73 14.73 -16.42 -4.00
C PRO A 73 13.79 -15.68 -4.95
N MET A 74 13.43 -14.43 -4.60
CA MET A 74 12.40 -13.68 -5.29
C MET A 74 12.74 -12.18 -5.33
N ILE A 75 12.25 -11.48 -6.35
CA ILE A 75 12.35 -10.03 -6.47
C ILE A 75 11.19 -9.38 -5.72
N PRO A 76 11.41 -8.60 -4.64
CA PRO A 76 10.35 -7.87 -3.94
C PRO A 76 9.84 -6.65 -4.73
N GLY A 77 8.91 -5.89 -4.10
CA GLY A 77 8.39 -4.62 -4.61
C GLY A 77 7.02 -4.78 -5.26
N HIS A 78 5.99 -4.24 -4.59
CA HIS A 78 4.58 -4.35 -4.99
C HIS A 78 3.91 -3.00 -5.26
N GLU A 79 4.63 -1.89 -5.16
CA GLU A 79 4.16 -0.54 -5.47
C GLU A 79 4.82 -0.07 -6.76
N ILE A 80 4.22 -0.32 -7.92
CA ILE A 80 4.90 -0.26 -9.21
C ILE A 80 4.24 0.78 -10.13
N VAL A 81 5.07 1.66 -10.71
CA VAL A 81 4.77 2.44 -11.91
C VAL A 81 5.77 2.08 -12.99
N ALA A 82 5.27 1.78 -14.18
CA ALA A 82 6.09 1.24 -15.25
C ALA A 82 5.63 1.71 -16.64
N GLU A 83 6.50 1.60 -17.62
CA GLU A 83 6.19 1.78 -19.04
C GLU A 83 5.92 0.42 -19.68
N VAL A 84 4.87 0.34 -20.47
CA VAL A 84 4.53 -0.86 -21.24
C VAL A 84 5.57 -1.08 -22.34
N VAL A 85 6.22 -2.23 -22.32
CA VAL A 85 7.15 -2.67 -23.38
C VAL A 85 6.40 -3.51 -24.41
N THR A 86 5.64 -4.51 -23.95
CA THR A 86 4.73 -5.32 -24.78
C THR A 86 3.47 -5.64 -23.97
N ALA A 87 2.35 -5.73 -24.65
CA ALA A 87 1.08 -6.16 -24.05
C ALA A 87 0.32 -7.04 -25.06
N PRO A 88 -0.62 -7.88 -24.60
CA PRO A 88 -1.47 -8.68 -25.47
C PRO A 88 -2.34 -7.83 -26.40
N ASP A 89 -2.56 -8.30 -27.61
CA ASP A 89 -3.47 -7.67 -28.55
C ASP A 89 -4.88 -7.52 -27.96
N GLY A 90 -5.47 -6.34 -28.13
CA GLY A 90 -6.81 -6.04 -27.61
C GLY A 90 -6.88 -5.73 -26.10
N SER A 91 -5.76 -5.66 -25.41
CA SER A 91 -5.68 -5.28 -23.98
C SER A 91 -6.01 -3.80 -23.71
N GLY A 92 -5.94 -2.94 -24.75
CA GLY A 92 -6.04 -1.49 -24.61
C GLY A 92 -4.74 -0.83 -24.11
N LEU A 93 -3.68 -1.60 -23.92
CA LEU A 93 -2.35 -1.11 -23.54
C LEU A 93 -1.44 -1.11 -24.77
N GLU A 94 -0.75 0.00 -25.00
CA GLU A 94 0.20 0.15 -26.11
C GLU A 94 1.62 0.38 -25.58
N PRO A 95 2.66 -0.07 -26.31
CA PRO A 95 4.05 0.22 -25.95
C PRO A 95 4.29 1.73 -25.76
N GLY A 96 4.97 2.08 -24.68
CA GLY A 96 5.23 3.47 -24.28
C GLY A 96 4.20 4.07 -23.32
N MET A 97 3.01 3.47 -23.14
CA MET A 97 2.07 3.90 -22.10
C MET A 97 2.68 3.72 -20.71
N ILE A 98 2.44 4.69 -19.83
CA ILE A 98 2.79 4.59 -18.40
C ILE A 98 1.58 4.03 -17.65
N VAL A 99 1.81 3.03 -16.81
CA VAL A 99 0.79 2.36 -16.02
C VAL A 99 1.18 2.28 -14.55
N ALA A 100 0.18 2.35 -13.65
CA ALA A 100 0.30 2.00 -12.25
C ALA A 100 -0.28 0.60 -12.01
N SER A 101 0.38 -0.20 -11.18
CA SER A 101 -0.06 -1.58 -10.88
C SER A 101 -0.75 -1.66 -9.52
N GLY A 102 -1.88 -2.39 -9.45
CA GLY A 102 -2.50 -2.81 -8.20
C GLY A 102 -1.77 -3.96 -7.50
N ALA A 103 -0.80 -4.55 -8.17
CA ALA A 103 0.04 -5.68 -7.72
C ALA A 103 -0.68 -7.00 -7.39
N GLN A 104 -1.98 -6.99 -7.11
CA GLN A 104 -2.74 -8.16 -6.68
C GLN A 104 -3.20 -9.01 -7.86
N ILE A 105 -2.88 -10.30 -7.85
CA ILE A 105 -3.31 -11.25 -8.88
C ILE A 105 -4.46 -12.08 -8.32
N PHE A 106 -5.58 -12.10 -9.03
CA PHE A 106 -6.86 -12.67 -8.58
C PHE A 106 -7.51 -13.54 -9.67
N CYS A 107 -8.37 -14.47 -9.26
CA CYS A 107 -8.86 -15.52 -10.16
C CYS A 107 -10.08 -15.14 -11.00
N ASN A 108 -10.76 -14.04 -10.75
CA ASN A 108 -12.00 -13.58 -11.41
C ASN A 108 -13.23 -14.51 -11.28
N GLU A 109 -13.11 -15.68 -10.64
CA GLU A 109 -14.17 -16.72 -10.64
C GLU A 109 -14.68 -17.10 -9.24
N CYS A 110 -13.94 -16.84 -8.16
CA CYS A 110 -14.41 -17.14 -6.81
C CYS A 110 -15.56 -16.22 -6.37
N ARG A 111 -16.22 -16.56 -5.27
CA ARG A 111 -17.33 -15.77 -4.75
C ARG A 111 -16.95 -14.30 -4.52
N ASN A 112 -15.79 -14.06 -3.94
CA ASN A 112 -15.33 -12.70 -3.65
C ASN A 112 -15.07 -11.90 -4.93
N CYS A 113 -14.41 -12.47 -5.93
CA CYS A 113 -14.19 -11.82 -7.23
C CYS A 113 -15.50 -11.46 -7.92
N ARG A 114 -16.48 -12.39 -7.96
CA ARG A 114 -17.81 -12.11 -8.55
C ARG A 114 -18.59 -11.00 -7.83
N GLN A 115 -18.23 -10.69 -6.58
CA GLN A 115 -18.79 -9.58 -5.80
C GLN A 115 -17.98 -8.29 -5.92
N GLY A 116 -16.95 -8.23 -6.78
CA GLY A 116 -16.05 -7.09 -6.92
C GLY A 116 -14.99 -6.97 -5.82
N ARG A 117 -14.93 -7.94 -4.91
CA ARG A 117 -13.99 -7.96 -3.78
C ARG A 117 -12.72 -8.74 -4.14
N ILE A 118 -12.04 -8.30 -5.19
CA ILE A 118 -10.84 -8.98 -5.73
C ILE A 118 -9.69 -9.01 -4.72
N ASN A 119 -9.61 -8.01 -3.84
CA ASN A 119 -8.61 -7.87 -2.78
C ASN A 119 -8.66 -8.97 -1.70
N VAL A 120 -9.73 -9.73 -1.65
CA VAL A 120 -9.91 -10.90 -0.78
C VAL A 120 -10.27 -12.14 -1.60
N CYS A 121 -9.70 -12.26 -2.80
CA CYS A 121 -9.82 -13.43 -3.65
C CYS A 121 -9.31 -14.68 -2.91
N GLU A 122 -10.00 -15.81 -3.08
CA GLU A 122 -9.62 -17.09 -2.45
C GLU A 122 -8.28 -17.65 -2.97
N ARG A 123 -7.84 -17.18 -4.16
CA ARG A 123 -6.57 -17.54 -4.80
C ARG A 123 -5.67 -16.31 -4.98
N LEU A 124 -5.76 -15.36 -4.05
CA LEU A 124 -4.97 -14.14 -4.11
C LEU A 124 -3.48 -14.42 -3.94
N TYR A 125 -2.67 -13.79 -4.77
CA TYR A 125 -1.25 -13.60 -4.54
C TYR A 125 -0.80 -12.25 -5.12
N THR A 126 0.39 -11.78 -4.74
CA THR A 126 0.80 -10.40 -4.98
C THR A 126 2.18 -10.35 -5.62
N LEU A 127 2.34 -9.55 -6.67
CA LEU A 127 3.66 -9.20 -7.23
C LEU A 127 4.55 -8.64 -6.12
N GLY A 128 5.79 -9.09 -6.07
CA GLY A 128 6.76 -8.66 -5.07
C GLY A 128 6.57 -9.26 -3.67
N LEU A 129 5.59 -10.16 -3.47
CA LEU A 129 5.38 -10.87 -2.20
C LEU A 129 5.26 -12.40 -2.36
N GLN A 130 4.61 -12.88 -3.41
CA GLN A 130 4.51 -14.32 -3.71
C GLN A 130 4.92 -14.69 -5.14
N VAL A 131 5.34 -13.70 -5.92
CA VAL A 131 5.94 -13.83 -7.25
C VAL A 131 6.77 -12.56 -7.50
N ASP A 132 7.73 -12.62 -8.41
CA ASP A 132 8.64 -11.52 -8.70
C ASP A 132 7.92 -10.18 -8.93
N GLY A 133 8.48 -9.12 -8.35
CA GLY A 133 7.93 -7.77 -8.32
C GLY A 133 8.81 -6.71 -8.97
N GLY A 134 8.63 -5.46 -8.51
CA GLY A 134 9.13 -4.25 -9.17
C GLY A 134 10.50 -3.75 -8.73
N HIS A 135 11.20 -4.39 -7.79
CA HIS A 135 12.57 -3.97 -7.48
C HIS A 135 13.57 -4.53 -8.51
N ALA A 136 13.28 -4.29 -9.80
CA ALA A 136 14.05 -4.70 -10.97
C ALA A 136 13.77 -3.77 -12.15
N GLU A 137 14.60 -3.83 -13.20
CA GLU A 137 14.40 -3.01 -14.41
C GLU A 137 13.14 -3.40 -15.18
N PHE A 138 12.73 -4.67 -15.15
CA PHE A 138 11.52 -5.17 -15.81
C PHE A 138 10.72 -6.06 -14.88
N VAL A 139 9.40 -6.07 -15.11
CA VAL A 139 8.44 -6.95 -14.41
C VAL A 139 7.35 -7.37 -15.38
N VAL A 140 6.76 -8.54 -15.18
CA VAL A 140 5.53 -8.96 -15.85
C VAL A 140 4.34 -8.78 -14.92
N SER A 141 3.22 -8.36 -15.47
CA SER A 141 1.98 -8.18 -14.70
C SER A 141 0.78 -8.55 -15.56
N PRO A 142 -0.24 -9.23 -15.01
CA PRO A 142 -1.53 -9.36 -15.68
C PRO A 142 -2.10 -7.99 -16.06
N VAL A 143 -2.65 -7.89 -17.28
CA VAL A 143 -3.27 -6.64 -17.78
C VAL A 143 -4.34 -6.11 -16.82
N ALA A 144 -5.11 -7.02 -16.19
CA ALA A 144 -6.16 -6.66 -15.25
C ALA A 144 -5.68 -5.88 -14.01
N ASN A 145 -4.36 -5.88 -13.73
CA ASN A 145 -3.76 -5.13 -12.63
C ASN A 145 -3.27 -3.74 -13.02
N LEU A 146 -3.33 -3.40 -14.30
CA LEU A 146 -2.69 -2.20 -14.84
C LEU A 146 -3.71 -1.11 -15.13
N VAL A 147 -3.43 0.09 -14.65
CA VAL A 147 -4.24 1.28 -14.87
C VAL A 147 -3.37 2.33 -15.53
N PRO A 148 -3.76 2.87 -16.71
CA PRO A 148 -3.03 3.94 -17.36
C PRO A 148 -2.88 5.17 -16.45
N VAL A 149 -1.68 5.72 -16.40
CA VAL A 149 -1.39 6.96 -15.69
C VAL A 149 -1.86 8.13 -16.56
N PRO A 150 -2.61 9.11 -16.03
CA PRO A 150 -3.05 10.28 -16.77
C PRO A 150 -1.88 11.09 -17.35
N ASP A 151 -2.06 11.61 -18.55
CA ASP A 151 -1.08 12.48 -19.20
C ASP A 151 -0.72 13.68 -18.31
N GLY A 152 0.56 13.96 -18.21
CA GLY A 152 1.09 15.08 -17.43
C GLY A 152 1.29 14.81 -15.95
N LEU A 153 0.83 13.69 -15.40
CA LEU A 153 1.15 13.31 -14.03
C LEU A 153 2.61 12.83 -13.97
N ALA A 154 3.39 13.45 -13.09
CA ALA A 154 4.80 13.08 -12.90
C ALA A 154 4.93 11.61 -12.44
N VAL A 155 5.90 10.90 -12.99
CA VAL A 155 6.17 9.47 -12.67
C VAL A 155 6.40 9.27 -11.18
N ASP A 156 7.10 10.19 -10.52
CA ASP A 156 7.36 10.12 -9.07
C ASP A 156 6.07 10.23 -8.26
N ALA A 157 5.15 11.10 -8.68
CA ALA A 157 3.83 11.19 -8.06
C ALA A 157 3.01 9.92 -8.31
N ALA A 158 2.96 9.43 -9.55
CA ALA A 158 2.29 8.18 -9.90
C ALA A 158 2.83 6.97 -9.11
N GLY A 159 4.12 6.99 -8.73
CA GLY A 159 4.76 5.98 -7.87
C GLY A 159 4.08 5.80 -6.51
N LEU A 160 3.25 6.75 -6.08
CA LEU A 160 2.48 6.68 -4.85
C LEU A 160 1.05 6.13 -5.04
N ALA A 161 0.65 5.77 -6.27
CA ALA A 161 -0.73 5.38 -6.57
C ALA A 161 -1.18 4.14 -5.79
N GLN A 162 -0.35 3.09 -5.76
CA GLN A 162 -0.69 1.84 -5.07
C GLN A 162 -0.88 2.05 -3.56
N PRO A 163 0.05 2.65 -2.79
CA PRO A 163 -0.16 2.85 -1.35
C PRO A 163 -1.26 3.87 -1.05
N LEU A 164 -1.49 4.88 -1.89
CA LEU A 164 -2.64 5.77 -1.75
C LEU A 164 -3.96 5.04 -1.99
N ALA A 165 -4.02 4.13 -2.97
CA ALA A 165 -5.19 3.29 -3.21
C ALA A 165 -5.53 2.38 -2.01
N VAL A 166 -4.53 1.90 -1.27
CA VAL A 166 -4.74 1.19 0.02
C VAL A 166 -5.44 2.12 1.04
N GLY A 167 -4.97 3.36 1.15
CA GLY A 167 -5.61 4.37 2.02
C GLY A 167 -7.04 4.70 1.60
N LEU A 168 -7.29 4.84 0.29
CA LEU A 168 -8.63 5.03 -0.28
C LEU A 168 -9.57 3.86 0.00
N HIS A 169 -9.07 2.63 -0.18
CA HIS A 169 -9.83 1.44 0.15
C HIS A 169 -10.23 1.41 1.63
N ALA A 170 -9.29 1.73 2.52
CA ALA A 170 -9.56 1.85 3.95
C ALA A 170 -10.59 2.97 4.25
N ALA A 171 -10.48 4.13 3.60
CA ALA A 171 -11.43 5.23 3.74
C ALA A 171 -12.87 4.83 3.33
N ARG A 172 -13.01 4.09 2.20
CA ARG A 172 -14.31 3.52 1.78
C ARG A 172 -14.85 2.48 2.77
N ARG A 173 -13.96 1.61 3.27
CA ARG A 173 -14.33 0.57 4.25
C ARG A 173 -14.73 1.15 5.61
N ALA A 174 -14.21 2.31 5.96
CA ALA A 174 -14.57 3.00 7.20
C ALA A 174 -16.06 3.36 7.28
N GLY A 175 -16.72 3.53 6.12
CA GLY A 175 -18.16 3.75 6.04
C GLY A 175 -18.61 5.04 6.73
N ALA A 176 -17.72 6.05 6.82
CA ALA A 176 -18.08 7.37 7.31
C ALA A 176 -19.11 8.05 6.39
N VAL A 177 -19.93 8.91 6.94
CA VAL A 177 -20.90 9.72 6.19
C VAL A 177 -20.73 11.22 6.51
N ALA A 178 -21.30 12.08 5.68
CA ALA A 178 -21.21 13.52 5.90
C ALA A 178 -21.72 13.91 7.31
N GLY A 179 -20.93 14.71 8.02
CA GLY A 179 -21.21 15.14 9.38
C GLY A 179 -20.61 14.26 10.47
N ASP A 180 -20.04 13.08 10.13
CA ASP A 180 -19.33 12.25 11.10
C ASP A 180 -18.05 12.91 11.60
N ARG A 181 -17.72 12.69 12.85
CA ARG A 181 -16.40 12.94 13.43
C ARG A 181 -15.54 11.68 13.28
N VAL A 182 -14.43 11.80 12.56
CA VAL A 182 -13.53 10.68 12.27
C VAL A 182 -12.20 10.88 12.99
N LEU A 183 -11.74 9.85 13.70
CA LEU A 183 -10.39 9.78 14.26
C LEU A 183 -9.55 8.81 13.43
N VAL A 184 -8.37 9.26 12.99
CA VAL A 184 -7.33 8.39 12.42
C VAL A 184 -6.17 8.32 13.41
N THR A 185 -5.86 7.12 13.90
CA THR A 185 -4.72 6.92 14.80
C THR A 185 -3.52 6.41 14.02
N GLY A 186 -2.43 7.19 14.05
CA GLY A 186 -1.23 6.97 13.25
C GLY A 186 -1.19 7.85 11.99
N ALA A 187 -0.23 8.78 11.95
CA ALA A 187 0.06 9.68 10.82
C ALA A 187 1.22 9.18 9.94
N GLY A 188 1.46 7.87 9.91
CA GLY A 188 2.38 7.21 8.98
C GLY A 188 1.88 7.30 7.53
N ALA A 189 2.55 6.60 6.61
CA ALA A 189 2.18 6.67 5.20
C ALA A 189 0.71 6.27 4.97
N ILE A 190 0.27 5.14 5.49
CA ILE A 190 -1.11 4.65 5.29
C ILE A 190 -2.13 5.58 5.97
N GLY A 191 -1.89 6.02 7.21
CA GLY A 191 -2.81 6.95 7.89
C GLY A 191 -2.95 8.28 7.14
N SER A 192 -1.85 8.84 6.62
CA SER A 192 -1.88 10.03 5.76
C SER A 192 -2.67 9.80 4.47
N PHE A 193 -2.53 8.64 3.83
CA PHE A 193 -3.31 8.29 2.65
C PHE A 193 -4.79 8.02 2.96
N VAL A 194 -5.11 7.50 4.15
CA VAL A 194 -6.51 7.41 4.63
C VAL A 194 -7.11 8.80 4.76
N VAL A 195 -6.40 9.77 5.33
CA VAL A 195 -6.86 11.18 5.43
C VAL A 195 -7.13 11.77 4.04
N ALA A 196 -6.20 11.58 3.09
CA ALA A 196 -6.39 12.03 1.71
C ALA A 196 -7.63 11.38 1.07
N GLY A 197 -7.81 10.07 1.27
CA GLY A 197 -8.95 9.31 0.78
C GLY A 197 -10.29 9.76 1.38
N LEU A 198 -10.34 9.96 2.69
CA LEU A 198 -11.53 10.47 3.38
C LEU A 198 -11.92 11.85 2.85
N ARG A 199 -10.96 12.76 2.71
CA ARG A 199 -11.18 14.11 2.21
C ARG A 199 -11.66 14.13 0.76
N HIS A 200 -11.14 13.22 -0.06
CA HIS A 200 -11.58 13.08 -1.46
C HIS A 200 -13.02 12.54 -1.56
N ILE A 201 -13.35 11.50 -0.78
CA ILE A 201 -14.67 10.84 -0.85
C ILE A 201 -15.76 11.68 -0.19
N ILE A 202 -15.46 12.30 0.96
CA ILE A 202 -16.43 13.06 1.76
C ILE A 202 -15.76 14.35 2.25
N PRO A 203 -15.83 15.44 1.46
CA PRO A 203 -15.14 16.70 1.76
C PRO A 203 -15.53 17.34 3.12
N ASP A 204 -16.75 17.13 3.58
CA ASP A 204 -17.33 17.78 4.77
C ASP A 204 -17.13 16.98 6.08
N LEU A 205 -16.23 15.98 6.11
CA LEU A 205 -15.89 15.28 7.34
C LEU A 205 -15.07 16.16 8.28
N HIS A 206 -15.26 15.98 9.60
CA HIS A 206 -14.32 16.46 10.59
C HIS A 206 -13.28 15.35 10.91
N ILE A 207 -12.05 15.53 10.44
CA ILE A 207 -10.98 14.54 10.55
C ILE A 207 -9.98 14.97 11.61
N THR A 208 -9.92 14.23 12.71
CA THR A 208 -8.87 14.33 13.74
C THR A 208 -7.81 13.25 13.49
N VAL A 209 -6.53 13.61 13.57
CA VAL A 209 -5.42 12.66 13.44
C VAL A 209 -4.59 12.65 14.72
N SER A 210 -4.28 11.48 15.27
CA SER A 210 -3.40 11.35 16.43
C SER A 210 -2.12 10.57 16.08
N ASP A 211 -0.99 11.06 16.57
CA ASP A 211 0.34 10.42 16.44
C ASP A 211 1.24 10.89 17.58
N ILE A 212 2.43 10.33 17.67
CA ILE A 212 3.48 10.74 18.62
C ILE A 212 4.52 11.66 17.99
N ASP A 213 4.45 11.91 16.68
CA ASP A 213 5.45 12.64 15.88
C ASP A 213 4.83 13.91 15.28
N ASP A 214 5.31 15.08 15.73
CA ASP A 214 4.79 16.38 15.28
C ASP A 214 5.00 16.64 13.77
N VAL A 215 6.07 16.11 13.17
CA VAL A 215 6.34 16.29 11.72
C VAL A 215 5.28 15.55 10.91
N LYS A 216 4.93 14.32 11.33
CA LYS A 216 3.87 13.53 10.69
C LYS A 216 2.49 14.17 10.87
N LEU A 217 2.22 14.70 12.05
CA LEU A 217 0.95 15.39 12.37
C LEU A 217 0.78 16.66 11.52
N GLU A 218 1.83 17.45 11.38
CA GLU A 218 1.78 18.67 10.57
C GLU A 218 1.58 18.34 9.08
N ARG A 219 2.19 17.25 8.60
CA ARG A 219 1.92 16.72 7.25
C ARG A 219 0.47 16.28 7.09
N ALA A 220 -0.09 15.55 8.06
CA ALA A 220 -1.50 15.14 8.03
C ALA A 220 -2.44 16.34 7.95
N ARG A 221 -2.13 17.45 8.64
CA ARG A 221 -2.87 18.71 8.54
C ARG A 221 -2.82 19.28 7.12
N ARG A 222 -1.63 19.33 6.50
CA ARG A 222 -1.48 19.83 5.12
C ARG A 222 -2.19 18.95 4.08
N ILE A 223 -2.33 17.65 4.36
CA ILE A 223 -3.06 16.70 3.49
C ILE A 223 -4.57 16.85 3.65
N GLY A 224 -5.07 17.29 4.83
CA GLY A 224 -6.50 17.53 5.00
C GLY A 224 -7.11 17.18 6.35
N ALA A 225 -6.30 16.92 7.38
CA ALA A 225 -6.80 16.79 8.75
C ALA A 225 -7.22 18.17 9.30
N ASP A 226 -8.38 18.25 9.96
CA ASP A 226 -8.88 19.47 10.61
C ASP A 226 -8.22 19.69 11.95
N GLU A 227 -7.95 18.60 12.69
CA GLU A 227 -7.32 18.60 14.01
C GLU A 227 -6.21 17.55 14.07
N VAL A 228 -5.14 17.88 14.81
CA VAL A 228 -4.06 16.92 15.08
C VAL A 228 -3.73 16.90 16.55
N LEU A 229 -3.46 15.71 17.10
CA LEU A 229 -3.21 15.46 18.51
C LEU A 229 -1.89 14.69 18.68
N ASN A 230 -0.93 15.30 19.36
CA ASN A 230 0.30 14.60 19.74
C ASN A 230 0.11 13.91 21.09
N THR A 231 -0.05 12.59 21.04
CA THR A 231 -0.33 11.78 22.24
C THR A 231 0.90 11.63 23.15
N ARG A 232 2.10 11.93 22.68
CA ARG A 232 3.32 11.96 23.52
C ARG A 232 3.38 13.20 24.40
N THR A 233 2.80 14.32 23.96
CA THR A 233 2.84 15.61 24.67
C THR A 233 1.54 15.95 25.41
N GLY A 234 0.61 15.01 25.50
CA GLY A 234 -0.63 15.15 26.28
C GLY A 234 -1.89 15.47 25.45
N GLY A 235 -1.80 15.47 24.12
CA GLY A 235 -2.98 15.49 23.24
C GLY A 235 -3.63 14.12 23.22
N GLU A 236 -4.76 13.93 23.94
CA GLU A 236 -5.46 12.65 23.96
C GLU A 236 -6.81 12.78 23.22
N PRO A 237 -7.18 11.78 22.36
CA PRO A 237 -8.49 11.80 21.72
C PRO A 237 -9.61 11.74 22.75
N GLU A 238 -10.70 12.45 22.48
CA GLU A 238 -11.89 12.49 23.32
C GLU A 238 -12.50 11.07 23.47
N ALA A 239 -12.75 10.65 24.70
CA ALA A 239 -13.42 9.38 24.96
C ALA A 239 -14.85 9.43 24.41
N GLU A 240 -15.24 8.37 23.67
CA GLU A 240 -16.55 8.26 23.01
C GLU A 240 -16.90 9.45 22.10
N GLY A 241 -15.91 10.17 21.62
CA GLY A 241 -16.08 11.41 20.85
C GLY A 241 -16.22 11.24 19.35
N PHE A 242 -16.01 10.03 18.80
CA PHE A 242 -15.92 9.82 17.35
C PHE A 242 -16.92 8.78 16.83
N ASP A 243 -17.55 9.09 15.69
CA ASP A 243 -18.46 8.19 14.99
C ASP A 243 -17.71 7.03 14.37
N VAL A 244 -16.53 7.33 13.79
CA VAL A 244 -15.64 6.37 13.14
C VAL A 244 -14.22 6.55 13.67
N VAL A 245 -13.60 5.45 14.07
CA VAL A 245 -12.18 5.42 14.48
C VAL A 245 -11.41 4.48 13.57
N ILE A 246 -10.32 4.96 12.97
CA ILE A 246 -9.49 4.19 12.03
C ILE A 246 -8.11 3.99 12.67
N GLU A 247 -7.78 2.74 13.01
CA GLU A 247 -6.45 2.39 13.52
C GLU A 247 -5.51 2.09 12.34
N ALA A 248 -4.53 2.98 12.10
CA ALA A 248 -3.61 2.90 10.97
C ALA A 248 -2.12 2.83 11.37
N SER A 249 -1.81 2.64 12.65
CA SER A 249 -0.43 2.59 13.14
C SER A 249 0.12 1.17 13.32
N GLY A 250 -0.74 0.21 13.66
CA GLY A 250 -0.35 -1.14 14.10
C GLY A 250 0.36 -1.18 15.46
N ALA A 251 0.36 -0.07 16.22
CA ALA A 251 1.01 -0.02 17.52
C ALA A 251 0.35 -0.97 18.52
N PRO A 252 1.14 -1.73 19.31
CA PRO A 252 0.58 -2.68 20.25
C PRO A 252 -0.43 -2.04 21.22
N GLY A 253 -1.63 -2.62 21.30
CA GLY A 253 -2.70 -2.15 22.18
C GLY A 253 -3.52 -0.97 21.67
N LEU A 254 -3.09 -0.25 20.61
CA LEU A 254 -3.82 0.94 20.16
C LEU A 254 -5.19 0.61 19.57
N LEU A 255 -5.35 -0.53 18.88
CA LEU A 255 -6.68 -0.98 18.43
C LEU A 255 -7.66 -1.13 19.60
N ILE A 256 -7.19 -1.58 20.75
CA ILE A 256 -8.04 -1.71 21.96
C ILE A 256 -8.42 -0.32 22.49
N ALA A 257 -7.48 0.63 22.52
CA ALA A 257 -7.76 2.00 22.91
C ALA A 257 -8.78 2.69 21.97
N CYS A 258 -8.77 2.36 20.68
CA CYS A 258 -9.71 2.87 19.69
C CYS A 258 -11.17 2.59 20.04
N PHE A 259 -11.48 1.48 20.72
CA PHE A 259 -12.84 1.23 21.21
C PHE A 259 -13.27 2.28 22.26
N GLY A 260 -12.33 2.79 23.07
CA GLY A 260 -12.60 3.85 24.04
C GLY A 260 -12.89 5.22 23.43
N TYR A 261 -12.32 5.51 22.26
CA TYR A 261 -12.54 6.76 21.53
C TYR A 261 -13.82 6.73 20.69
N CYS A 262 -14.25 5.53 20.26
CA CYS A 262 -15.45 5.33 19.46
C CYS A 262 -16.70 5.54 20.32
N ARG A 263 -17.72 6.28 19.81
CA ARG A 263 -19.01 6.40 20.49
C ARG A 263 -19.78 5.08 20.51
N THR A 264 -20.78 4.98 21.41
CA THR A 264 -21.75 3.90 21.37
C THR A 264 -22.50 3.87 20.01
N GLY A 265 -22.62 2.66 19.42
CA GLY A 265 -23.16 2.46 18.08
C GLY A 265 -22.25 2.95 16.95
N GLY A 266 -20.99 3.30 17.26
CA GLY A 266 -20.01 3.75 16.27
C GLY A 266 -19.25 2.60 15.62
N ARG A 267 -18.18 2.95 14.89
CA ARG A 267 -17.42 2.02 14.05
C ARG A 267 -15.92 2.16 14.27
N VAL A 268 -15.23 1.04 14.41
CA VAL A 268 -13.76 0.97 14.45
C VAL A 268 -13.28 0.17 13.23
N LEU A 269 -12.38 0.75 12.44
CA LEU A 269 -11.71 0.08 11.33
C LEU A 269 -10.25 -0.22 11.70
N ALA A 270 -9.86 -1.50 11.68
CA ALA A 270 -8.48 -1.91 11.83
C ALA A 270 -7.78 -1.97 10.46
N VAL A 271 -6.74 -1.16 10.30
CA VAL A 271 -5.88 -1.09 9.12
C VAL A 271 -4.46 -1.54 9.47
N GLY A 272 -3.94 -1.06 10.60
CA GLY A 272 -2.62 -1.42 11.10
C GLY A 272 -2.54 -2.88 11.54
N MET A 273 -1.41 -3.53 11.26
CA MET A 273 -1.16 -4.92 11.65
C MET A 273 -0.25 -4.95 12.88
N SER A 274 -0.79 -5.37 14.03
CA SER A 274 0.04 -5.62 15.22
C SER A 274 0.82 -6.92 15.07
N ALA A 275 2.12 -6.87 15.41
CA ALA A 275 2.97 -8.07 15.42
C ALA A 275 2.67 -9.01 16.61
N LYS A 276 1.82 -8.61 17.55
CA LYS A 276 1.48 -9.39 18.76
C LYS A 276 -0.02 -9.64 18.83
N PRO A 277 -0.43 -10.80 19.37
CA PRO A 277 -1.83 -11.05 19.72
C PRO A 277 -2.37 -9.94 20.62
N LEU A 278 -3.66 -9.61 20.46
CA LEU A 278 -4.36 -8.62 21.25
C LEU A 278 -5.36 -9.31 22.18
N GLU A 279 -5.33 -8.97 23.45
CA GLU A 279 -6.35 -9.36 24.43
C GLU A 279 -7.28 -8.17 24.67
N PHE A 280 -8.58 -8.39 24.63
CA PHE A 280 -9.58 -7.36 24.92
C PHE A 280 -10.80 -7.94 25.62
N ASP A 281 -11.48 -7.08 26.43
CA ASP A 281 -12.75 -7.43 27.04
C ASP A 281 -13.89 -7.25 26.01
N PRO A 282 -14.61 -8.32 25.63
CA PRO A 282 -15.73 -8.21 24.70
C PRO A 282 -16.83 -7.24 25.16
N HIS A 283 -17.01 -7.04 26.48
CA HIS A 283 -17.99 -6.08 27.01
C HIS A 283 -17.75 -4.66 26.47
N ALA A 284 -16.49 -4.30 26.22
CA ALA A 284 -16.14 -2.98 25.72
C ALA A 284 -16.75 -2.65 24.33
N ILE A 285 -17.09 -3.66 23.55
CA ILE A 285 -17.68 -3.50 22.20
C ILE A 285 -19.14 -3.98 22.16
N VAL A 286 -19.47 -5.13 22.79
CA VAL A 286 -20.81 -5.74 22.69
C VAL A 286 -21.88 -4.87 23.33
N LEU A 287 -21.66 -4.37 24.57
CA LEU A 287 -22.64 -3.53 25.27
C LEU A 287 -22.84 -2.14 24.65
N ARG A 288 -21.89 -1.73 23.81
CA ARG A 288 -21.94 -0.43 23.10
C ARG A 288 -22.29 -0.57 21.63
N GLU A 289 -22.60 -1.79 21.16
CA GLU A 289 -22.89 -2.08 19.74
C GLU A 289 -21.84 -1.51 18.78
N ILE A 290 -20.55 -1.55 19.14
CA ILE A 290 -19.48 -1.07 18.28
C ILE A 290 -19.24 -2.08 17.15
N THR A 291 -19.25 -1.60 15.90
CA THR A 291 -18.87 -2.40 14.75
C THR A 291 -17.35 -2.41 14.60
N LEU A 292 -16.71 -3.58 14.70
CA LEU A 292 -15.30 -3.76 14.31
C LEU A 292 -15.22 -4.25 12.87
N GLU A 293 -14.59 -3.47 12.02
CA GLU A 293 -14.31 -3.83 10.63
C GLU A 293 -12.80 -3.92 10.37
N THR A 294 -12.44 -4.59 9.29
CA THR A 294 -11.06 -4.71 8.81
C THR A 294 -10.98 -4.37 7.34
N THR A 295 -9.79 -4.04 6.88
CA THR A 295 -9.49 -3.78 5.46
C THR A 295 -8.29 -4.61 5.02
N ASN A 296 -8.18 -4.88 3.73
CA ASN A 296 -7.03 -5.53 3.13
C ASN A 296 -6.75 -4.94 1.76
N ALA A 297 -5.53 -4.42 1.59
CA ALA A 297 -4.99 -3.92 0.33
C ALA A 297 -5.95 -2.95 -0.40
N LEU A 298 -6.30 -3.20 -1.67
CA LEU A 298 -7.07 -2.30 -2.53
C LEU A 298 -7.89 -3.07 -3.58
N VAL A 299 -8.84 -2.42 -4.21
CA VAL A 299 -9.57 -2.94 -5.38
C VAL A 299 -9.10 -2.18 -6.62
N THR A 300 -8.18 -2.78 -7.39
CA THR A 300 -7.45 -2.13 -8.49
C THR A 300 -8.32 -1.25 -9.41
N PRO A 301 -9.42 -1.76 -10.02
CA PRO A 301 -10.21 -0.97 -10.98
C PRO A 301 -11.00 0.19 -10.35
N VAL A 302 -11.04 0.26 -9.01
CA VAL A 302 -11.77 1.30 -8.27
C VAL A 302 -10.82 2.28 -7.60
N ASP A 303 -9.81 1.74 -6.89
CA ASP A 303 -9.01 2.56 -5.99
C ASP A 303 -7.79 3.20 -6.68
N ILE A 304 -7.21 2.56 -7.71
CA ILE A 304 -6.05 3.14 -8.45
C ILE A 304 -6.45 4.36 -9.29
N PRO A 305 -7.55 4.36 -10.05
CA PRO A 305 -7.98 5.56 -10.79
C PRO A 305 -8.16 6.77 -9.89
N ASP A 306 -8.86 6.63 -8.75
CA ASP A 306 -9.07 7.73 -7.82
C ASP A 306 -7.77 8.15 -7.13
N ALA A 307 -6.86 7.21 -6.84
CA ALA A 307 -5.54 7.55 -6.31
C ALA A 307 -4.75 8.42 -7.30
N LEU A 308 -4.77 8.09 -8.60
CA LEU A 308 -4.13 8.88 -9.65
C LEU A 308 -4.76 10.27 -9.78
N GLU A 309 -6.09 10.39 -9.64
CA GLU A 309 -6.79 11.69 -9.64
C GLU A 309 -6.35 12.57 -8.45
N ILE A 310 -6.28 12.02 -7.24
CA ILE A 310 -5.79 12.74 -6.06
C ILE A 310 -4.35 13.22 -6.26
N LEU A 311 -3.49 12.35 -6.81
CA LEU A 311 -2.08 12.68 -7.06
C LEU A 311 -1.90 13.75 -8.14
N ALA A 312 -2.83 13.83 -9.10
CA ALA A 312 -2.82 14.83 -10.17
C ALA A 312 -3.33 16.21 -9.70
N SER A 313 -4.24 16.26 -8.74
CA SER A 313 -4.97 17.48 -8.37
C SER A 313 -4.51 18.14 -7.07
N GLY A 314 -3.71 17.44 -6.24
CA GLY A 314 -3.41 17.87 -4.88
C GLY A 314 -1.92 17.93 -4.53
N ASN A 315 -1.66 18.18 -3.23
CA ASN A 315 -0.31 18.26 -2.66
C ASN A 315 0.17 16.92 -2.06
N VAL A 316 -0.64 15.85 -2.15
CA VAL A 316 -0.36 14.57 -1.48
C VAL A 316 0.98 14.00 -1.93
N ALA A 317 1.31 14.07 -3.23
CA ALA A 317 2.58 13.58 -3.73
C ALA A 317 3.78 14.32 -3.12
N SER A 318 3.74 15.66 -3.07
CA SER A 318 4.83 16.47 -2.52
C SER A 318 4.99 16.32 -1.00
N GLU A 319 3.90 16.02 -0.29
CA GLU A 319 3.92 15.79 1.15
C GLU A 319 4.39 14.38 1.51
N MET A 320 4.16 13.41 0.63
CA MET A 320 4.40 11.99 0.93
C MET A 320 5.68 11.42 0.33
N LEU A 321 6.23 12.01 -0.73
CA LEU A 321 7.47 11.56 -1.34
C LEU A 321 8.67 12.03 -0.50
N ASP A 322 9.42 11.08 0.06
CA ASP A 322 10.69 11.37 0.76
C ASP A 322 11.85 11.51 -0.23
N SER A 323 12.08 10.46 -1.00
CA SER A 323 13.20 10.41 -1.94
C SER A 323 13.00 9.38 -3.05
N VAL A 324 13.75 9.57 -4.15
CA VAL A 324 13.93 8.58 -5.22
C VAL A 324 15.37 8.10 -5.20
N ARG A 325 15.59 6.80 -5.07
CA ARG A 325 16.92 6.19 -4.90
C ARG A 325 17.21 5.15 -6.00
N SER A 326 18.47 4.79 -6.15
CA SER A 326 18.88 3.71 -7.06
C SER A 326 18.53 2.33 -6.51
N LEU A 327 18.58 1.33 -7.39
CA LEU A 327 18.35 -0.08 -7.01
C LEU A 327 19.35 -0.55 -5.94
N ASP A 328 20.61 -0.11 -6.01
CA ASP A 328 21.65 -0.47 -5.03
C ASP A 328 21.34 0.03 -3.61
N ALA A 329 20.46 1.02 -3.48
CA ALA A 329 20.09 1.57 -2.19
C ALA A 329 18.99 0.77 -1.46
N VAL A 330 18.40 -0.27 -2.07
CA VAL A 330 17.29 -1.04 -1.47
C VAL A 330 17.63 -1.54 -0.06
N PRO A 331 18.77 -2.22 0.20
CA PRO A 331 19.06 -2.72 1.55
C PRO A 331 19.19 -1.58 2.59
N SER A 332 19.92 -0.50 2.26
CA SER A 332 20.10 0.63 3.18
C SER A 332 18.80 1.40 3.42
N ALA A 333 17.96 1.54 2.41
CA ALA A 333 16.66 2.20 2.52
C ALA A 333 15.70 1.39 3.41
N LEU A 334 15.72 0.06 3.35
CA LEU A 334 14.98 -0.81 4.25
C LEU A 334 15.46 -0.68 5.70
N ASP A 335 16.77 -0.53 5.94
CA ASP A 335 17.30 -0.28 7.27
C ASP A 335 16.85 1.08 7.84
N GLU A 336 16.84 2.14 7.02
CA GLU A 336 16.34 3.46 7.41
C GLU A 336 14.83 3.44 7.73
N LEU A 337 14.04 2.73 6.91
CA LEU A 337 12.61 2.54 7.18
C LEU A 337 12.38 1.75 8.48
N ALA A 338 13.16 0.69 8.71
CA ALA A 338 13.09 -0.11 9.94
C ALA A 338 13.47 0.71 11.18
N ALA A 339 14.42 1.64 11.05
CA ALA A 339 14.83 2.56 12.11
C ALA A 339 13.81 3.71 12.33
N GLY A 340 12.81 3.88 11.47
CA GLY A 340 11.80 4.93 11.55
C GLY A 340 12.34 6.34 11.26
N THR A 341 13.46 6.46 10.56
CA THR A 341 14.09 7.74 10.23
C THR A 341 13.55 8.41 8.99
N VAL A 342 12.77 7.66 8.17
CA VAL A 342 12.14 8.13 6.93
C VAL A 342 10.82 8.82 7.23
N GLN A 343 10.58 9.98 6.65
CA GLN A 343 9.38 10.77 6.92
C GLN A 343 8.26 10.59 5.86
N GLY A 344 8.48 9.84 4.80
CA GLY A 344 7.52 9.63 3.72
C GLY A 344 7.71 8.29 3.04
N LYS A 345 7.49 8.26 1.73
CA LYS A 345 7.70 7.10 0.87
C LYS A 345 9.03 7.23 0.12
N ILE A 346 9.80 6.16 0.13
CA ILE A 346 10.98 6.01 -0.74
C ILE A 346 10.54 5.29 -1.99
N LEU A 347 10.89 5.83 -3.16
CA LEU A 347 10.75 5.17 -4.44
C LEU A 347 12.13 4.72 -4.93
N ILE A 348 12.19 3.56 -5.53
CA ILE A 348 13.37 3.02 -6.21
C ILE A 348 13.23 3.28 -7.71
N ASP A 349 14.27 3.83 -8.31
CA ASP A 349 14.47 3.94 -9.76
C ASP A 349 15.44 2.83 -10.18
N PRO A 350 14.96 1.72 -10.76
CA PRO A 350 15.83 0.59 -11.09
C PRO A 350 16.82 0.87 -12.23
N SER A 351 16.63 1.98 -12.96
CA SER A 351 17.54 2.38 -14.06
C SER A 351 18.81 3.09 -13.59
N ARG A 352 18.94 3.36 -12.28
CA ARG A 352 20.08 4.05 -11.67
C ARG A 352 21.01 3.13 -10.91
#